data_473cbe79dab0812e4a1f54ae5524ab04
#
_entry.id   473cbe79dab0812e4a1f54ae5524ab04
#
_cell.length_a   1.000
_cell.length_b   1.000
_cell.length_c   1.000
_cell.angle_alpha   90.00
_cell.angle_beta   90.00
_cell.angle_gamma   90.00
#
_symmetry.space_group_name_H-M   'P 1'
#
loop_
_entity.id
_entity.type
_entity.pdbx_description
1 polymer ?
#
loop_
_entity_poly.entity_id
_entity_poly.type
_entity_poly.pdbx_seq_one_letter_code
_entity_poly.pdbx_strand_id
1 'polypeptide(L)'
;MSDIENIILTACATLIGGVILLIVSELFKVLVIVPTQKTREQIQVVLSQVDFYSNRLTNFFSAEPTEHEIDIIKSITQDLRKAATDLQSKYELVYMKKPLALLKILPSQERIEVAYTGLIYLHNSILYKGRRDYIVNLIEINDNEIERVKTALTGEAIPGKLKPEEQRRFV
;
A
#
# COMPACT_ATOMS: atom_id res chain seq x y z
N MET A 1 -5.63 2.01 59.95
CA MET A 1 -6.25 1.05 59.04
C MET A 1 -5.91 -0.33 59.51
N SER A 2 -6.91 -1.22 59.67
CA SER A 2 -6.63 -2.62 60.05
C SER A 2 -5.95 -3.35 58.89
N ASP A 3 -5.18 -4.41 59.15
CA ASP A 3 -4.50 -5.22 58.11
C ASP A 3 -5.51 -5.77 57.08
N ILE A 4 -6.73 -6.04 57.54
CA ILE A 4 -7.84 -6.52 56.67
C ILE A 4 -8.29 -5.44 55.71
N GLU A 5 -8.39 -4.16 56.09
CA GLU A 5 -8.73 -3.05 55.21
C GLU A 5 -7.69 -2.84 54.12
N ASN A 6 -6.41 -2.97 54.46
CA ASN A 6 -5.32 -2.88 53.51
C ASN A 6 -5.34 -4.04 52.49
N ILE A 7 -5.64 -5.26 52.92
CA ILE A 7 -5.79 -6.43 52.05
C ILE A 7 -6.94 -6.23 51.07
N ILE A 8 -8.08 -5.81 51.54
CA ILE A 8 -9.27 -5.56 50.70
C ILE A 8 -9.00 -4.45 49.69
N LEU A 9 -8.41 -3.33 50.14
CA LEU A 9 -8.07 -2.21 49.27
C LEU A 9 -7.08 -2.64 48.16
N THR A 10 -6.06 -3.41 48.52
CA THR A 10 -5.06 -3.93 47.54
C THR A 10 -5.72 -4.89 46.54
N ALA A 11 -6.59 -5.78 47.00
CA ALA A 11 -7.31 -6.69 46.13
C ALA A 11 -8.23 -5.93 45.16
N CYS A 12 -8.97 -4.94 45.61
CA CYS A 12 -9.81 -4.09 44.76
C CYS A 12 -8.98 -3.30 43.74
N ALA A 13 -7.88 -2.69 44.18
CA ALA A 13 -6.99 -1.95 43.30
C ALA A 13 -6.37 -2.86 42.18
N THR A 14 -6.00 -4.09 42.54
CA THR A 14 -5.46 -5.08 41.57
C THR A 14 -6.53 -5.48 40.56
N LEU A 15 -7.76 -5.74 41.01
CA LEU A 15 -8.87 -6.09 40.12
C LEU A 15 -9.17 -4.95 39.13
N ILE A 16 -9.31 -3.71 39.65
CA ILE A 16 -9.57 -2.53 38.83
C ILE A 16 -8.42 -2.32 37.83
N GLY A 17 -7.17 -2.42 38.27
CA GLY A 17 -5.99 -2.31 37.42
C GLY A 17 -5.98 -3.38 36.32
N GLY A 18 -6.33 -4.62 36.66
CA GLY A 18 -6.45 -5.71 35.68
C GLY A 18 -7.52 -5.44 34.62
N VAL A 19 -8.68 -4.96 35.01
CA VAL A 19 -9.76 -4.61 34.06
C VAL A 19 -9.35 -3.45 33.17
N ILE A 20 -8.72 -2.42 33.70
CA ILE A 20 -8.21 -1.28 32.90
C ILE A 20 -7.16 -1.75 31.87
N LEU A 21 -6.21 -2.57 32.29
CA LEU A 21 -5.19 -3.13 31.39
C LEU A 21 -5.81 -3.97 30.26
N LEU A 22 -6.84 -4.75 30.57
CA LEU A 22 -7.55 -5.55 29.58
C LEU A 22 -8.25 -4.68 28.54
N ILE A 23 -8.95 -3.63 28.99
CA ILE A 23 -9.61 -2.67 28.10
C ILE A 23 -8.58 -1.96 27.21
N VAL A 24 -7.48 -1.47 27.78
CA VAL A 24 -6.42 -0.79 27.04
C VAL A 24 -5.77 -1.73 26.02
N SER A 25 -5.53 -2.98 26.39
CA SER A 25 -4.99 -4.01 25.51
C SER A 25 -5.90 -4.29 24.31
N GLU A 26 -7.20 -4.45 24.53
CA GLU A 26 -8.17 -4.66 23.45
C GLU A 26 -8.31 -3.43 22.55
N LEU A 27 -8.32 -2.22 23.11
CA LEU A 27 -8.30 -0.98 22.32
C LEU A 27 -7.04 -0.89 21.45
N PHE A 28 -5.87 -1.17 22.00
CA PHE A 28 -4.62 -1.16 21.27
C PHE A 28 -4.62 -2.19 20.13
N LYS A 29 -5.12 -3.39 20.39
CA LYS A 29 -5.27 -4.43 19.36
C LYS A 29 -6.16 -3.97 18.21
N VAL A 30 -7.34 -3.42 18.51
CA VAL A 30 -8.33 -3.00 17.50
C VAL A 30 -7.83 -1.78 16.71
N LEU A 31 -7.24 -0.79 17.40
CA LEU A 31 -6.86 0.48 16.78
C LEU A 31 -5.48 0.46 16.11
N VAL A 32 -4.57 -0.40 16.56
CA VAL A 32 -3.19 -0.41 16.07
C VAL A 32 -2.83 -1.72 15.39
N ILE A 33 -2.99 -2.86 16.08
CA ILE A 33 -2.49 -4.14 15.57
C ILE A 33 -3.28 -4.59 14.33
N VAL A 34 -4.60 -4.63 14.42
CA VAL A 34 -5.45 -5.13 13.33
C VAL A 34 -5.33 -4.29 12.06
N PRO A 35 -5.41 -2.94 12.09
CA PRO A 35 -5.21 -2.12 10.90
C PRO A 35 -3.79 -2.26 10.32
N THR A 36 -2.78 -2.37 11.17
CA THR A 36 -1.38 -2.57 10.74
C THR A 36 -1.21 -3.89 9.98
N GLN A 37 -1.78 -4.99 10.51
CA GLN A 37 -1.75 -6.29 9.84
C GLN A 37 -2.46 -6.25 8.48
N LYS A 38 -3.67 -5.69 8.42
CA LYS A 38 -4.43 -5.55 7.16
C LYS A 38 -3.68 -4.72 6.12
N THR A 39 -2.97 -3.68 6.56
CA THR A 39 -2.14 -2.87 5.65
C THR A 39 -0.95 -3.67 5.13
N ARG A 40 -0.27 -4.44 5.98
CA ARG A 40 0.85 -5.31 5.56
C ARG A 40 0.39 -6.40 4.59
N GLU A 41 -0.75 -7.03 4.85
CA GLU A 41 -1.35 -8.00 3.93
C GLU A 41 -1.64 -7.34 2.56
N GLN A 42 -2.18 -6.12 2.56
CA GLN A 42 -2.45 -5.40 1.32
C GLN A 42 -1.15 -5.04 0.57
N ILE A 43 -0.09 -4.68 1.28
CA ILE A 43 1.23 -4.44 0.66
C ILE A 43 1.70 -5.71 -0.06
N GLN A 44 1.58 -6.88 0.55
CA GLN A 44 1.94 -8.15 -0.09
C GLN A 44 1.08 -8.46 -1.33
N VAL A 45 -0.23 -8.18 -1.26
CA VAL A 45 -1.13 -8.31 -2.41
C VAL A 45 -0.69 -7.40 -3.55
N VAL A 46 -0.38 -6.13 -3.27
CA VAL A 46 0.10 -5.17 -4.28
C VAL A 46 1.40 -5.66 -4.92
N LEU A 47 2.39 -6.05 -4.11
CA LEU A 47 3.68 -6.55 -4.60
C LEU A 47 3.48 -7.77 -5.50
N SER A 48 2.66 -8.74 -5.07
CA SER A 48 2.35 -9.93 -5.86
C SER A 48 1.65 -9.60 -7.18
N GLN A 49 0.70 -8.65 -7.18
CA GLN A 49 0.01 -8.22 -8.40
C GLN A 49 0.94 -7.50 -9.36
N VAL A 50 1.79 -6.60 -8.86
CA VAL A 50 2.76 -5.89 -9.67
C VAL A 50 3.76 -6.86 -10.30
N ASP A 51 4.24 -7.85 -9.54
CA ASP A 51 5.12 -8.92 -10.07
C ASP A 51 4.41 -9.78 -11.12
N PHE A 52 3.19 -10.19 -10.86
CA PHE A 52 2.40 -11.02 -11.76
C PHE A 52 2.10 -10.31 -13.09
N TYR A 53 1.81 -9.01 -13.03
CA TYR A 53 1.50 -8.23 -14.22
C TYR A 53 2.71 -7.56 -14.86
N SER A 54 3.90 -7.58 -14.24
CA SER A 54 5.10 -6.87 -14.72
C SER A 54 5.38 -7.15 -16.20
N ASN A 55 5.37 -8.42 -16.59
CA ASN A 55 5.63 -8.84 -17.96
C ASN A 55 4.59 -8.30 -18.97
N ARG A 56 3.35 -8.06 -18.54
CA ARG A 56 2.30 -7.49 -19.40
C ARG A 56 2.25 -5.96 -19.36
N LEU A 57 2.78 -5.36 -18.30
CA LEU A 57 2.92 -3.91 -18.17
C LEU A 57 4.06 -3.38 -19.02
N THR A 58 5.07 -4.21 -19.30
CA THR A 58 6.25 -3.87 -20.09
C THR A 58 6.16 -4.38 -21.52
N ASN A 59 5.48 -5.52 -21.75
CA ASN A 59 5.26 -6.06 -23.10
C ASN A 59 3.84 -5.72 -23.57
N PHE A 60 3.74 -4.70 -24.41
CA PHE A 60 2.44 -4.22 -24.91
C PHE A 60 1.76 -5.24 -25.83
N PHE A 61 0.44 -5.25 -25.72
CA PHE A 61 -0.44 -5.95 -26.67
C PHE A 61 -0.30 -5.35 -28.07
N SER A 62 -0.65 -6.14 -29.09
CA SER A 62 -0.61 -5.72 -30.50
C SER A 62 -1.35 -4.37 -30.73
N ALA A 63 -1.03 -3.70 -31.84
CA ALA A 63 -1.69 -2.43 -32.23
C ALA A 63 -3.21 -2.59 -32.39
N GLU A 64 -3.66 -3.79 -32.74
CA GLU A 64 -5.08 -4.18 -32.82
C GLU A 64 -5.32 -5.37 -31.90
N PRO A 65 -5.73 -5.12 -30.63
CA PRO A 65 -5.94 -6.21 -29.68
C PRO A 65 -7.20 -7.00 -30.03
N THR A 66 -7.10 -8.30 -29.87
CA THR A 66 -8.25 -9.21 -29.93
C THR A 66 -9.22 -8.96 -28.76
N GLU A 67 -10.48 -9.42 -28.87
CA GLU A 67 -11.43 -9.31 -27.76
C GLU A 67 -10.89 -9.92 -26.44
N HIS A 68 -10.19 -11.06 -26.54
CA HIS A 68 -9.57 -11.69 -25.40
C HIS A 68 -8.49 -10.81 -24.76
N GLU A 69 -7.65 -10.15 -25.55
CA GLU A 69 -6.65 -9.20 -25.04
C GLU A 69 -7.29 -7.98 -24.39
N ILE A 70 -8.41 -7.49 -24.92
CA ILE A 70 -9.18 -6.39 -24.34
C ILE A 70 -9.69 -6.78 -22.94
N ASP A 71 -10.22 -7.98 -22.77
CA ASP A 71 -10.72 -8.44 -21.49
C ASP A 71 -9.58 -8.62 -20.46
N ILE A 72 -8.43 -9.11 -20.89
CA ILE A 72 -7.23 -9.17 -20.05
C ILE A 72 -6.81 -7.77 -19.61
N ILE A 73 -6.77 -6.80 -20.54
CA ILE A 73 -6.43 -5.40 -20.24
C ILE A 73 -7.39 -4.82 -19.20
N LYS A 74 -8.70 -5.03 -19.36
CA LYS A 74 -9.71 -4.56 -18.41
C LYS A 74 -9.49 -5.16 -17.01
N SER A 75 -9.21 -6.47 -16.95
CA SER A 75 -8.93 -7.13 -15.68
C SER A 75 -7.71 -6.54 -14.98
N ILE A 76 -6.58 -6.41 -15.69
CA ILE A 76 -5.34 -5.83 -15.13
C ILE A 76 -5.59 -4.41 -14.63
N THR A 77 -6.27 -3.58 -15.42
CA THR A 77 -6.54 -2.19 -15.05
C THR A 77 -7.45 -2.10 -13.83
N GLN A 78 -8.48 -2.93 -13.73
CA GLN A 78 -9.36 -2.98 -12.56
C GLN A 78 -8.61 -3.44 -11.31
N ASP A 79 -7.76 -4.47 -11.43
CA ASP A 79 -6.99 -5.01 -10.32
C ASP A 79 -5.98 -4.01 -9.78
N LEU A 80 -5.24 -3.31 -10.66
CA LEU A 80 -4.29 -2.27 -10.25
C LEU A 80 -4.98 -1.10 -9.56
N ARG A 81 -6.11 -0.64 -10.10
CA ARG A 81 -6.89 0.44 -9.49
C ARG A 81 -7.44 0.04 -8.13
N LYS A 82 -7.98 -1.18 -8.03
CA LYS A 82 -8.46 -1.72 -6.76
C LYS A 82 -7.34 -1.85 -5.75
N ALA A 83 -6.19 -2.41 -6.16
CA ALA A 83 -5.03 -2.54 -5.30
C ALA A 83 -4.55 -1.19 -4.73
N ALA A 84 -4.50 -0.15 -5.57
CA ALA A 84 -4.16 1.21 -5.17
C ALA A 84 -5.16 1.75 -4.13
N THR A 85 -6.45 1.66 -4.42
CA THR A 85 -7.52 2.18 -3.55
C THR A 85 -7.56 1.44 -2.21
N ASP A 86 -7.43 0.11 -2.23
CA ASP A 86 -7.43 -0.73 -1.03
C ASP A 86 -6.19 -0.46 -0.17
N LEU A 87 -5.02 -0.25 -0.80
CA LEU A 87 -3.79 0.10 -0.09
C LEU A 87 -3.96 1.43 0.67
N GLN A 88 -4.43 2.45 -0.01
CA GLN A 88 -4.65 3.76 0.60
C GLN A 88 -5.69 3.68 1.72
N SER A 89 -6.84 3.04 1.46
CA SER A 89 -7.93 2.92 2.42
C SER A 89 -7.51 2.18 3.69
N LYS A 90 -6.78 1.06 3.57
CA LYS A 90 -6.30 0.29 4.72
C LYS A 90 -5.24 1.07 5.51
N TYR A 91 -4.35 1.78 4.82
CA TYR A 91 -3.35 2.61 5.47
C TYR A 91 -3.97 3.78 6.22
N GLU A 92 -5.05 4.38 5.70
CA GLU A 92 -5.77 5.47 6.39
C GLU A 92 -6.36 5.05 7.73
N LEU A 93 -6.71 3.78 7.89
CA LEU A 93 -7.24 3.23 9.15
C LEU A 93 -6.17 3.06 10.25
N VAL A 94 -4.89 3.20 9.93
CA VAL A 94 -3.80 3.05 10.91
C VAL A 94 -3.63 4.34 11.71
N TYR A 95 -3.87 4.29 13.02
CA TYR A 95 -3.77 5.46 13.89
C TYR A 95 -2.34 5.90 14.20
N MET A 96 -1.41 4.96 14.39
CA MET A 96 -0.02 5.25 14.80
C MET A 96 0.96 5.21 13.62
N LYS A 97 0.63 5.86 12.49
CA LYS A 97 1.44 5.80 11.24
C LYS A 97 2.89 6.20 11.46
N LYS A 98 3.15 7.35 12.11
CA LYS A 98 4.52 7.87 12.32
C LYS A 98 5.39 6.96 13.19
N PRO A 99 4.98 6.52 14.40
CA PRO A 99 5.74 5.56 15.19
C PRO A 99 6.00 4.24 14.45
N LEU A 100 4.99 3.70 13.76
CA LEU A 100 5.13 2.44 13.02
C LEU A 100 6.09 2.57 11.82
N ALA A 101 6.10 3.72 11.16
CA ALA A 101 7.06 4.01 10.10
C ALA A 101 8.48 4.18 10.64
N LEU A 102 8.66 4.84 11.80
CA LEU A 102 9.95 4.99 12.46
C LEU A 102 10.54 3.63 12.86
N LEU A 103 9.70 2.73 13.36
CA LEU A 103 10.07 1.35 13.71
C LEU A 103 10.18 0.42 12.48
N LYS A 104 10.02 0.94 11.26
CA LYS A 104 10.03 0.17 10.00
C LYS A 104 9.01 -0.98 9.95
N ILE A 105 7.94 -0.88 10.73
CA ILE A 105 6.83 -1.85 10.73
C ILE A 105 5.92 -1.62 9.52
N LEU A 106 5.71 -0.36 9.16
CA LEU A 106 4.98 0.06 7.95
C LEU A 106 5.81 1.08 7.16
N PRO A 107 5.57 1.22 5.84
CA PRO A 107 6.10 2.34 5.06
C PRO A 107 5.57 3.68 5.61
N SER A 108 6.33 4.76 5.39
CA SER A 108 5.85 6.10 5.69
C SER A 108 4.68 6.49 4.78
N GLN A 109 3.92 7.51 5.18
CA GLN A 109 2.82 8.04 4.37
C GLN A 109 3.29 8.46 2.97
N GLU A 110 4.44 9.15 2.88
CA GLU A 110 5.03 9.55 1.60
C GLU A 110 5.30 8.33 0.68
N ARG A 111 5.77 7.22 1.24
CA ARG A 111 6.01 5.98 0.48
C ARG A 111 4.72 5.34 -0.01
N ILE A 112 3.68 5.33 0.81
CA ILE A 112 2.35 4.85 0.40
C ILE A 112 1.77 5.73 -0.73
N GLU A 113 1.93 7.04 -0.66
CA GLU A 113 1.52 7.97 -1.71
C GLU A 113 2.28 7.73 -3.02
N VAL A 114 3.59 7.46 -2.94
CA VAL A 114 4.41 7.09 -4.10
C VAL A 114 3.91 5.78 -4.72
N ALA A 115 3.64 4.75 -3.90
CA ALA A 115 3.12 3.48 -4.39
C ALA A 115 1.72 3.62 -4.99
N TYR A 116 0.83 4.37 -4.35
CA TYR A 116 -0.51 4.67 -4.87
C TYR A 116 -0.44 5.35 -6.23
N THR A 117 0.34 6.43 -6.34
CA THR A 117 0.50 7.20 -7.58
C THR A 117 1.08 6.33 -8.70
N GLY A 118 2.10 5.51 -8.38
CA GLY A 118 2.69 4.56 -9.34
C GLY A 118 1.69 3.52 -9.84
N LEU A 119 0.86 2.96 -8.96
CA LEU A 119 -0.19 2.01 -9.35
C LEU A 119 -1.25 2.65 -10.27
N ILE A 120 -1.67 3.89 -9.95
CA ILE A 120 -2.60 4.64 -10.81
C ILE A 120 -1.96 4.98 -12.16
N TYR A 121 -0.68 5.32 -12.16
CA TYR A 121 0.06 5.52 -13.41
C TYR A 121 0.08 4.25 -14.26
N LEU A 122 0.46 3.11 -13.69
CA LEU A 122 0.47 1.82 -14.38
C LEU A 122 -0.91 1.44 -14.92
N HIS A 123 -1.97 1.66 -14.13
CA HIS A 123 -3.36 1.50 -14.57
C HIS A 123 -3.68 2.34 -15.82
N ASN A 124 -3.31 3.62 -15.81
CA ASN A 124 -3.57 4.52 -16.93
C ASN A 124 -2.72 4.20 -18.15
N SER A 125 -1.45 3.80 -17.98
CA SER A 125 -0.52 3.51 -19.06
C SER A 125 -0.99 2.38 -19.98
N ILE A 126 -1.67 1.37 -19.42
CA ILE A 126 -2.23 0.26 -20.21
C ILE A 126 -3.39 0.72 -21.11
N LEU A 127 -4.16 1.72 -20.65
CA LEU A 127 -5.30 2.26 -21.39
C LEU A 127 -4.87 3.17 -22.56
N TYR A 128 -3.64 3.69 -22.52
CA TYR A 128 -3.17 4.67 -23.49
C TYR A 128 -2.63 4.00 -24.76
N LYS A 129 -3.53 3.56 -25.63
CA LYS A 129 -3.20 3.04 -26.96
C LYS A 129 -3.35 4.16 -28.00
N GLY A 130 -2.24 4.79 -28.40
CA GLY A 130 -2.45 5.83 -29.40
C GLY A 130 -1.33 6.15 -30.37
N ARG A 131 -0.06 5.92 -30.07
CA ARG A 131 1.03 6.27 -31.01
C ARG A 131 2.24 5.33 -30.90
N ARG A 132 2.67 4.76 -32.01
CA ARG A 132 3.85 3.87 -32.13
C ARG A 132 5.13 4.47 -31.55
N ASP A 133 5.33 5.77 -31.71
CA ASP A 133 6.53 6.49 -31.25
C ASP A 133 6.62 6.62 -29.74
N TYR A 134 5.52 6.36 -29.03
CA TYR A 134 5.42 6.37 -27.56
C TYR A 134 5.77 5.03 -26.90
N ILE A 135 5.73 3.92 -27.65
CA ILE A 135 5.79 2.57 -27.07
C ILE A 135 7.13 2.30 -26.40
N VAL A 136 8.25 2.67 -27.02
CA VAL A 136 9.59 2.38 -26.49
C VAL A 136 9.83 3.14 -25.18
N ASN A 137 9.46 4.41 -25.12
CA ASN A 137 9.57 5.22 -23.91
C ASN A 137 8.62 4.72 -22.81
N LEU A 138 7.46 4.17 -23.17
CA LEU A 138 6.45 3.69 -22.21
C LEU A 138 6.92 2.39 -21.52
N ILE A 139 7.63 1.53 -22.20
CA ILE A 139 8.22 0.31 -21.60
C ILE A 139 9.19 0.69 -20.49
N GLU A 140 10.16 1.55 -20.79
CA GLU A 140 11.16 2.00 -19.82
C GLU A 140 10.51 2.74 -18.63
N ILE A 141 9.50 3.57 -18.91
CA ILE A 141 8.76 4.29 -17.87
C ILE A 141 7.97 3.34 -16.98
N ASN A 142 7.30 2.33 -17.54
CA ASN A 142 6.56 1.34 -16.77
C ASN A 142 7.49 0.48 -15.90
N ASP A 143 8.65 0.06 -16.43
CA ASP A 143 9.67 -0.65 -15.65
C ASP A 143 10.14 0.19 -14.46
N ASN A 144 10.42 1.46 -14.68
CA ASN A 144 10.82 2.40 -13.63
C ASN A 144 9.71 2.61 -12.60
N GLU A 145 8.44 2.69 -13.02
CA GLU A 145 7.31 2.84 -12.07
C GLU A 145 7.05 1.53 -11.30
N ILE A 146 7.21 0.36 -11.90
CA ILE A 146 7.15 -0.93 -11.21
C ILE A 146 8.20 -0.98 -10.09
N GLU A 147 9.46 -0.70 -10.42
CA GLU A 147 10.55 -0.66 -9.45
C GLU A 147 10.30 0.39 -8.36
N ARG A 148 9.76 1.53 -8.71
CA ARG A 148 9.43 2.60 -7.77
C ARG A 148 8.33 2.19 -6.80
N VAL A 149 7.27 1.52 -7.26
CA VAL A 149 6.21 0.97 -6.41
C VAL A 149 6.78 -0.07 -5.44
N LYS A 150 7.58 -1.02 -5.94
CA LYS A 150 8.23 -2.06 -5.13
C LYS A 150 9.12 -1.45 -4.06
N THR A 151 10.01 -0.55 -4.46
CA THR A 151 10.95 0.12 -3.56
C THR A 151 10.24 0.95 -2.48
N ALA A 152 9.14 1.63 -2.86
CA ALA A 152 8.32 2.37 -1.90
C ALA A 152 7.70 1.46 -0.83
N LEU A 153 7.28 0.26 -1.20
CA LEU A 153 6.61 -0.68 -0.29
C LEU A 153 7.58 -1.58 0.49
N THR A 154 8.73 -1.93 -0.06
CA THR A 154 9.73 -2.78 0.62
C THR A 154 10.62 -2.01 1.60
N GLY A 155 10.67 -0.69 1.50
CA GLY A 155 11.47 0.14 2.40
C GLY A 155 12.90 0.40 1.92
N GLU A 156 13.25 -0.03 0.72
CA GLU A 156 14.53 0.27 0.07
C GLU A 156 14.63 1.76 -0.36
N ALA A 157 15.79 2.19 -0.83
CA ALA A 157 15.95 3.56 -1.31
C ALA A 157 15.14 3.77 -2.60
N ILE A 158 14.24 4.76 -2.62
CA ILE A 158 13.44 5.07 -3.81
C ILE A 158 14.37 5.61 -4.89
N PRO A 159 14.48 4.98 -6.07
CA PRO A 159 15.21 5.55 -7.19
C PRO A 159 14.65 6.94 -7.51
N GLY A 160 15.51 7.84 -7.93
CA GLY A 160 15.23 9.28 -8.02
C GLY A 160 13.84 9.64 -8.51
N LYS A 161 13.20 10.58 -7.84
CA LYS A 161 11.88 11.11 -8.22
C LYS A 161 11.90 11.45 -9.71
N LEU A 162 10.96 10.92 -10.48
CA LEU A 162 10.70 11.42 -11.83
C LEU A 162 10.60 12.95 -11.75
N LYS A 163 11.34 13.65 -12.59
CA LYS A 163 11.34 15.11 -12.58
C LYS A 163 9.90 15.61 -12.77
N PRO A 164 9.47 16.66 -12.08
CA PRO A 164 8.10 17.20 -12.17
C PRO A 164 7.64 17.50 -13.61
N GLU A 165 8.57 17.71 -14.53
CA GLU A 165 8.30 17.94 -15.95
C GLU A 165 7.85 16.69 -16.69
N GLU A 166 8.30 15.51 -16.27
CA GLU A 166 7.88 14.23 -16.84
C GLU A 166 6.49 13.82 -16.33
N GLN A 167 6.14 14.20 -15.10
CA GLN A 167 4.80 13.96 -14.54
C GLN A 167 3.70 14.78 -15.25
N ARG A 168 4.02 15.98 -15.76
CA ARG A 168 3.04 16.86 -16.43
C ARG A 168 2.66 16.44 -17.85
N ARG A 169 3.40 15.51 -18.46
CA ARG A 169 3.11 15.03 -19.83
C ARG A 169 2.00 13.97 -19.89
N PHE A 170 1.52 13.50 -18.73
CA PHE A 170 0.58 12.38 -18.61
C PHE A 170 -0.71 12.74 -17.84
N VAL A 171 -0.98 14.02 -17.61
CA VAL A 171 -2.23 14.53 -17.04
C VAL A 171 -3.12 15.10 -18.15
#